data_0ad35cd4994061f7a9cd2b872f230b53
#
_entry.id   0ad35cd4994061f7a9cd2b872f230b53
#
_cell.length_a   1.000
_cell.length_b   1.000
_cell.length_c   1.000
_cell.angle_alpha   90.00
_cell.angle_beta   90.00
_cell.angle_gamma   90.00
#
_symmetry.space_group_name_H-M   'P 1'
#
loop_
_entity.id
_entity.type
_entity.pdbx_description
1 polymer ?
#
loop_
_entity_poly.entity_id
_entity_poly.type
_entity_poly.pdbx_seq_one_letter_code
_entity_poly.pdbx_strand_id
1 'polypeptide(L)'
;MTLKDLRVSKNLTQAQTAVLFGISLRSYKQYENENSKIGTIKYNYMLSELDKIGFIDEEHGILSVDDIRRTVSEVFAKHQVDYCYLFGSYASNSATDASDVDLLVCTKITGMAFYGLAEELREALHKKVDLLNVDQLYNNPTLLNEILGKGVKIYG
;
A
#
# COMPACT_ATOMS: atom_id res chain seq x y z
N MET A 1 -22.82 -9.26 4.04
CA MET A 1 -22.30 -7.99 4.57
C MET A 1 -23.20 -6.85 4.13
N THR A 2 -23.66 -6.06 5.06
CA THR A 2 -24.54 -4.90 4.78
C THR A 2 -23.71 -3.64 4.48
N LEU A 3 -24.39 -2.62 3.93
CA LEU A 3 -23.74 -1.33 3.68
C LEU A 3 -23.18 -0.73 4.99
N LYS A 4 -23.88 -0.90 6.10
CA LYS A 4 -23.43 -0.48 7.43
C LYS A 4 -22.19 -1.24 7.88
N ASP A 5 -22.20 -2.56 7.76
CA ASP A 5 -21.05 -3.39 8.16
C ASP A 5 -19.79 -2.99 7.41
N LEU A 6 -19.93 -2.80 6.11
CA LEU A 6 -18.82 -2.41 5.24
C LEU A 6 -18.29 -1.01 5.57
N ARG A 7 -19.20 -0.04 5.79
CA ARG A 7 -18.82 1.32 6.20
C ARG A 7 -18.05 1.30 7.52
N VAL A 8 -18.55 0.58 8.52
CA VAL A 8 -17.90 0.49 9.84
C VAL A 8 -16.52 -0.16 9.72
N SER A 9 -16.39 -1.20 8.90
CA SER A 9 -15.08 -1.85 8.66
C SER A 9 -14.04 -0.92 8.03
N LYS A 10 -14.49 0.12 7.32
CA LYS A 10 -13.64 1.16 6.73
C LYS A 10 -13.42 2.38 7.66
N ASN A 11 -13.89 2.31 8.89
CA ASN A 11 -13.82 3.41 9.89
C ASN A 11 -14.45 4.72 9.40
N LEU A 12 -15.51 4.64 8.60
CA LEU A 12 -16.22 5.80 8.09
C LEU A 12 -17.48 6.10 8.91
N THR A 13 -17.74 7.37 9.13
CA THR A 13 -19.04 7.82 9.66
C THR A 13 -20.09 7.87 8.54
N GLN A 14 -21.36 7.87 8.90
CA GLN A 14 -22.44 8.04 7.93
C GLN A 14 -22.32 9.37 7.16
N ALA A 15 -21.93 10.45 7.86
CA ALA A 15 -21.74 11.76 7.24
C ALA A 15 -20.60 11.76 6.21
N GLN A 16 -19.45 11.15 6.55
CA GLN A 16 -18.32 11.00 5.63
C GLN A 16 -18.70 10.19 4.40
N THR A 17 -19.46 9.13 4.60
CA THR A 17 -19.90 8.27 3.50
C THR A 17 -20.91 8.96 2.58
N ALA A 18 -21.82 9.75 3.16
CA ALA A 18 -22.76 10.56 2.38
C ALA A 18 -22.02 11.57 1.49
N VAL A 19 -21.00 12.23 2.02
CA VAL A 19 -20.13 13.15 1.25
C VAL A 19 -19.41 12.41 0.13
N LEU A 20 -18.88 11.22 0.41
CA LEU A 20 -18.19 10.38 -0.57
C LEU A 20 -19.09 10.07 -1.77
N PHE A 21 -20.36 9.77 -1.53
CA PHE A 21 -21.33 9.46 -2.60
C PHE A 21 -22.05 10.69 -3.16
N GLY A 22 -21.76 11.89 -2.67
CA GLY A 22 -22.39 13.12 -3.14
C GLY A 22 -23.89 13.19 -2.86
N ILE A 23 -24.36 12.57 -1.78
CA ILE A 23 -25.76 12.55 -1.37
C ILE A 23 -25.91 13.14 0.04
N SER A 24 -27.16 13.50 0.40
CA SER A 24 -27.45 13.99 1.75
C SER A 24 -27.28 12.88 2.81
N LEU A 25 -26.95 13.28 4.03
CA LEU A 25 -26.88 12.34 5.15
C LEU A 25 -28.21 11.60 5.36
N ARG A 26 -29.33 12.29 5.18
CA ARG A 26 -30.67 11.68 5.26
C ARG A 26 -30.86 10.58 4.22
N SER A 27 -30.50 10.84 2.97
CA SER A 27 -30.56 9.84 1.89
C SER A 27 -29.69 8.66 2.19
N TYR A 28 -28.46 8.88 2.65
CA TYR A 28 -27.54 7.80 2.99
C TYR A 28 -28.09 6.92 4.13
N LYS A 29 -28.63 7.53 5.19
CA LYS A 29 -29.26 6.79 6.30
C LYS A 29 -30.41 5.90 5.84
N GLN A 30 -31.18 6.34 4.85
CA GLN A 30 -32.24 5.51 4.26
C GLN A 30 -31.68 4.24 3.62
N TYR A 31 -30.55 4.34 2.91
CA TYR A 31 -29.89 3.16 2.32
C TYR A 31 -29.38 2.18 3.37
N GLU A 32 -28.92 2.64 4.52
CA GLU A 32 -28.50 1.74 5.60
C GLU A 32 -29.67 1.10 6.37
N ASN A 33 -30.76 1.84 6.54
CA ASN A 33 -31.81 1.47 7.52
C ASN A 33 -33.07 0.88 6.88
N GLU A 34 -33.32 1.12 5.59
CA GLU A 34 -34.53 0.65 4.91
C GLU A 34 -34.27 -0.62 4.10
N ASN A 35 -34.94 -1.72 4.47
CA ASN A 35 -34.82 -3.00 3.77
C ASN A 35 -35.22 -2.91 2.29
N SER A 36 -36.12 -1.97 1.94
CA SER A 36 -36.53 -1.75 0.55
C SER A 36 -35.40 -1.25 -0.37
N LYS A 37 -34.34 -0.73 0.20
CA LYS A 37 -33.16 -0.23 -0.53
C LYS A 37 -32.19 -1.35 -0.86
N ILE A 38 -32.20 -2.45 -0.11
CA ILE A 38 -31.27 -3.57 -0.28
C ILE A 38 -31.50 -4.20 -1.66
N GLY A 39 -30.40 -4.40 -2.39
CA GLY A 39 -30.43 -5.00 -3.73
C GLY A 39 -30.79 -4.03 -4.86
N THR A 40 -31.05 -2.77 -4.58
CA THR A 40 -31.21 -1.76 -5.63
C THR A 40 -29.87 -1.50 -6.32
N ILE A 41 -29.89 -1.03 -7.55
CA ILE A 41 -28.69 -0.70 -8.33
C ILE A 41 -27.80 0.27 -7.54
N LYS A 42 -28.39 1.28 -6.93
CA LYS A 42 -27.66 2.30 -6.17
C LYS A 42 -27.05 1.74 -4.88
N TYR A 43 -27.76 0.86 -4.20
CA TYR A 43 -27.24 0.16 -3.02
C TYR A 43 -26.03 -0.74 -3.38
N ASN A 44 -26.15 -1.51 -4.43
CA ASN A 44 -25.07 -2.38 -4.90
C ASN A 44 -23.86 -1.57 -5.39
N TYR A 45 -24.10 -0.44 -6.03
CA TYR A 45 -23.04 0.49 -6.41
C TYR A 45 -22.29 1.01 -5.18
N MET A 46 -23.02 1.46 -4.14
CA MET A 46 -22.41 1.92 -2.89
C MET A 46 -21.59 0.82 -2.21
N LEU A 47 -22.10 -0.41 -2.17
CA LEU A 47 -21.34 -1.56 -1.64
C LEU A 47 -20.03 -1.75 -2.39
N SER A 48 -20.08 -1.75 -3.71
CA SER A 48 -18.91 -1.94 -4.56
C SER A 48 -17.87 -0.82 -4.34
N GLU A 49 -18.31 0.42 -4.24
CA GLU A 49 -17.39 1.55 -4.02
C GLU A 49 -16.79 1.56 -2.61
N LEU A 50 -17.58 1.23 -1.59
CA LEU A 50 -17.05 1.09 -0.23
C LEU A 50 -16.05 -0.04 -0.10
N ASP A 51 -16.27 -1.14 -0.80
CA ASP A 51 -15.36 -2.28 -0.78
C ASP A 51 -13.97 -1.92 -1.31
N LYS A 52 -13.91 -1.05 -2.29
CA LYS A 52 -12.66 -0.54 -2.87
C LYS A 52 -11.87 0.40 -1.95
N ILE A 53 -12.53 1.00 -0.94
CA ILE A 53 -11.85 1.93 -0.02
C ILE A 53 -10.83 1.17 0.81
N GLY A 54 -9.60 1.67 0.83
CA GLY A 54 -8.49 1.03 1.51
C GLY A 54 -7.91 -0.16 0.73
N PHE A 55 -8.41 -0.44 -0.47
CA PHE A 55 -7.82 -1.43 -1.34
C PHE A 55 -6.47 -0.92 -1.85
N ILE A 56 -5.45 -1.74 -1.70
CA ILE A 56 -4.10 -1.40 -2.16
C ILE A 56 -3.72 -2.33 -3.30
N ASP A 57 -3.44 -1.75 -4.45
CA ASP A 57 -2.85 -2.40 -5.62
C ASP A 57 -1.82 -1.47 -6.27
N GLU A 58 -1.32 -1.83 -7.43
CA GLU A 58 -0.28 -1.06 -8.13
C GLU A 58 -0.72 0.36 -8.51
N GLU A 59 -2.02 0.59 -8.68
CA GLU A 59 -2.59 1.87 -9.13
C GLU A 59 -3.41 2.58 -8.04
N HIS A 60 -3.69 1.93 -6.91
CA HIS A 60 -4.58 2.44 -5.86
C HIS A 60 -4.01 2.25 -4.47
N GLY A 61 -4.20 3.26 -3.66
CA GLY A 61 -3.82 3.26 -2.26
C GLY A 61 -2.35 3.59 -2.02
N ILE A 62 -2.08 4.13 -0.83
CA ILE A 62 -0.73 4.50 -0.39
C ILE A 62 -0.44 3.72 0.89
N LEU A 63 0.70 3.02 0.91
CA LEU A 63 1.19 2.34 2.09
C LEU A 63 1.80 3.34 3.08
N SER A 64 1.68 3.07 4.36
CA SER A 64 2.49 3.77 5.36
C SER A 64 3.90 3.18 5.42
N VAL A 65 4.86 3.95 5.92
CA VAL A 65 6.23 3.46 6.15
C VAL A 65 6.21 2.28 7.13
N ASP A 66 5.35 2.32 8.14
CA ASP A 66 5.21 1.23 9.10
C ASP A 66 4.65 -0.05 8.47
N ASP A 67 3.69 0.06 7.56
CA ASP A 67 3.18 -1.08 6.80
C ASP A 67 4.27 -1.70 5.92
N ILE A 68 5.05 -0.86 5.24
CA ILE A 68 6.19 -1.31 4.43
C ILE A 68 7.23 -2.00 5.31
N ARG A 69 7.60 -1.40 6.43
CA ARG A 69 8.56 -1.97 7.37
C ARG A 69 8.14 -3.35 7.86
N ARG A 70 6.90 -3.49 8.30
CA ARG A 70 6.35 -4.76 8.80
C ARG A 70 6.35 -5.83 7.72
N THR A 71 5.82 -5.52 6.54
CA THR A 71 5.71 -6.47 5.44
C THR A 71 7.08 -6.91 4.92
N VAL A 72 7.99 -5.96 4.73
CA VAL A 72 9.37 -6.23 4.30
C VAL A 72 10.10 -7.09 5.33
N SER A 73 9.93 -6.80 6.61
CA SER A 73 10.54 -7.59 7.69
C SER A 73 10.05 -9.03 7.72
N GLU A 74 8.76 -9.26 7.47
CA GLU A 74 8.18 -10.60 7.37
C GLU A 74 8.76 -11.39 6.18
N VAL A 75 8.92 -10.75 5.04
CA VAL A 75 9.53 -11.38 3.85
C VAL A 75 11.00 -11.67 4.09
N PHE A 76 11.77 -10.70 4.57
CA PHE A 76 13.21 -10.85 4.75
C PHE A 76 13.60 -11.79 5.88
N ALA A 77 12.71 -12.05 6.84
CA ALA A 77 12.93 -13.05 7.89
C ALA A 77 13.15 -14.47 7.32
N LYS A 78 12.70 -14.74 6.10
CA LYS A 78 12.84 -16.03 5.41
C LYS A 78 14.07 -16.09 4.50
N HIS A 79 14.82 -15.01 4.37
CA HIS A 79 15.94 -14.86 3.45
C HIS A 79 17.19 -14.32 4.14
N GLN A 80 18.32 -14.44 3.47
CA GLN A 80 19.60 -13.91 3.96
C GLN A 80 19.77 -12.46 3.49
N VAL A 81 19.17 -11.54 4.23
CA VAL A 81 19.27 -10.10 3.98
C VAL A 81 19.87 -9.42 5.21
N ASP A 82 20.93 -8.65 5.02
CA ASP A 82 21.62 -7.98 6.12
C ASP A 82 20.88 -6.72 6.57
N TYR A 83 20.48 -5.87 5.63
CA TYR A 83 19.69 -4.68 5.90
C TYR A 83 18.96 -4.17 4.66
N CYS A 84 17.99 -3.28 4.86
CA CYS A 84 17.23 -2.63 3.80
C CYS A 84 16.89 -1.18 4.15
N TYR A 85 17.05 -0.32 3.15
CA TYR A 85 16.61 1.08 3.19
C TYR A 85 15.46 1.33 2.23
N LEU A 86 14.46 2.07 2.69
CA LEU A 86 13.42 2.64 1.84
C LEU A 86 13.90 4.00 1.33
N PHE A 87 13.79 4.24 0.04
CA PHE A 87 14.11 5.53 -0.58
C PHE A 87 13.03 5.96 -1.56
N GLY A 88 13.27 7.03 -2.31
CA GLY A 88 12.30 7.55 -3.28
C GLY A 88 11.08 8.20 -2.65
N SER A 89 9.94 8.14 -3.33
CA SER A 89 8.72 8.87 -2.96
C SER A 89 8.14 8.47 -1.61
N TYR A 90 8.18 7.19 -1.28
CA TYR A 90 7.69 6.71 0.02
C TYR A 90 8.56 7.20 1.20
N ALA A 91 9.85 7.30 1.00
CA ALA A 91 10.76 7.82 2.04
C ALA A 91 10.63 9.33 2.22
N SER A 92 10.35 10.07 1.15
CA SER A 92 10.17 11.53 1.18
C SER A 92 8.74 11.97 1.48
N ASN A 93 7.84 11.04 1.76
CA ASN A 93 6.42 11.29 2.01
C ASN A 93 5.70 12.01 0.84
N SER A 94 6.12 11.72 -0.38
CA SER A 94 5.56 12.27 -1.62
C SER A 94 4.92 11.19 -2.50
N ALA A 95 4.71 9.98 -1.98
CA ALA A 95 4.10 8.88 -2.70
C ALA A 95 2.65 9.20 -3.10
N THR A 96 2.29 8.71 -4.28
CA THR A 96 0.92 8.75 -4.82
C THR A 96 0.39 7.32 -4.97
N ASP A 97 -0.87 7.18 -5.36
CA ASP A 97 -1.52 5.88 -5.55
C ASP A 97 -0.74 4.95 -6.50
N ALA A 98 -0.10 5.50 -7.51
CA ALA A 98 0.67 4.74 -8.51
C ALA A 98 2.17 4.70 -8.24
N SER A 99 2.64 5.17 -7.08
CA SER A 99 4.07 5.16 -6.75
C SER A 99 4.58 3.75 -6.51
N ASP A 100 5.78 3.47 -7.03
CA ASP A 100 6.51 2.26 -6.75
C ASP A 100 7.18 2.34 -5.37
N VAL A 101 7.51 1.19 -4.79
CA VAL A 101 8.28 1.10 -3.56
C VAL A 101 9.75 0.89 -3.93
N ASP A 102 10.59 1.84 -3.59
CA ASP A 102 12.02 1.81 -3.89
C ASP A 102 12.80 1.32 -2.68
N LEU A 103 13.49 0.19 -2.84
CA LEU A 103 14.22 -0.48 -1.77
C LEU A 103 15.68 -0.72 -2.17
N LEU A 104 16.57 -0.42 -1.24
CA LEU A 104 17.98 -0.77 -1.32
C LEU A 104 18.28 -1.86 -0.29
N VAL A 105 18.73 -3.01 -0.74
CA VAL A 105 19.09 -4.14 0.14
C VAL A 105 20.57 -4.41 0.12
N CYS A 106 21.08 -4.92 1.23
CA CYS A 106 22.38 -5.57 1.30
C CYS A 106 22.17 -7.07 1.46
N THR A 107 22.47 -7.82 0.42
CA THR A 107 22.30 -9.27 0.40
C THR A 107 23.31 -9.92 -0.53
N LYS A 108 23.62 -11.18 -0.26
CA LYS A 108 24.42 -12.04 -1.16
C LYS A 108 23.56 -12.79 -2.18
N ILE A 109 22.24 -12.66 -2.10
CA ILE A 109 21.31 -13.27 -3.05
C ILE A 109 21.50 -12.62 -4.41
N THR A 110 21.66 -13.42 -5.45
CA THR A 110 21.91 -12.95 -6.83
C THR A 110 21.11 -13.75 -7.85
N GLY A 111 21.07 -13.27 -9.10
CA GLY A 111 20.46 -13.97 -10.23
C GLY A 111 18.95 -14.13 -10.06
N MET A 112 18.46 -15.31 -10.43
CA MET A 112 17.01 -15.60 -10.39
C MET A 112 16.43 -15.55 -8.97
N ALA A 113 17.22 -15.90 -7.96
CA ALA A 113 16.79 -15.81 -6.57
C ALA A 113 16.55 -14.35 -6.14
N PHE A 114 17.32 -13.40 -6.65
CA PHE A 114 17.11 -11.97 -6.40
C PHE A 114 15.83 -11.46 -7.07
N TYR A 115 15.55 -11.86 -8.30
CA TYR A 115 14.28 -11.56 -8.96
C TYR A 115 13.10 -12.17 -8.20
N GLY A 116 13.24 -13.39 -7.70
CA GLY A 116 12.25 -14.05 -6.86
C GLY A 116 11.96 -13.27 -5.58
N LEU A 117 12.99 -12.71 -4.96
CA LEU A 117 12.84 -11.84 -3.77
C LEU A 117 12.06 -10.58 -4.11
N ALA A 118 12.35 -9.93 -5.23
CA ALA A 118 11.62 -8.75 -5.68
C ALA A 118 10.14 -9.06 -5.95
N GLU A 119 9.84 -10.18 -6.59
CA GLU A 119 8.46 -10.61 -6.83
C GLU A 119 7.71 -10.96 -5.54
N GLU A 120 8.36 -11.59 -4.58
CA GLU A 120 7.77 -11.88 -3.27
C GLU A 120 7.41 -10.59 -2.53
N LEU A 121 8.26 -9.58 -2.59
CA LEU A 121 7.97 -8.25 -2.03
C LEU A 121 6.81 -7.57 -2.75
N ARG A 122 6.77 -7.63 -4.08
CA ARG A 122 5.68 -7.07 -4.88
C ARG A 122 4.34 -7.69 -4.51
N GLU A 123 4.27 -9.00 -4.40
CA GLU A 123 3.06 -9.71 -3.99
C GLU A 123 2.64 -9.35 -2.56
N ALA A 124 3.58 -9.25 -1.64
CA ALA A 124 3.29 -8.94 -0.24
C ALA A 124 2.87 -7.48 -0.04
N LEU A 125 3.48 -6.55 -0.75
CA LEU A 125 3.18 -5.10 -0.66
C LEU A 125 2.03 -4.66 -1.56
N HIS A 126 1.64 -5.46 -2.57
CA HIS A 126 0.66 -5.10 -3.59
C HIS A 126 1.06 -3.85 -4.40
N LYS A 127 2.35 -3.58 -4.50
CA LYS A 127 2.94 -2.47 -5.25
C LYS A 127 4.09 -2.97 -6.09
N LYS A 128 4.36 -2.27 -7.19
CA LYS A 128 5.62 -2.48 -7.90
C LYS A 128 6.78 -2.15 -6.98
N VAL A 129 7.79 -2.98 -6.99
CA VAL A 129 8.98 -2.83 -6.16
C VAL A 129 10.20 -2.69 -7.05
N ASP A 130 10.91 -1.60 -6.87
CA ASP A 130 12.23 -1.39 -7.46
C ASP A 130 13.28 -1.78 -6.43
N LEU A 131 13.85 -2.96 -6.59
CA LEU A 131 14.80 -3.54 -5.64
C LEU A 131 16.21 -3.45 -6.18
N LEU A 132 17.05 -2.69 -5.48
CA LEU A 132 18.46 -2.54 -5.78
C LEU A 132 19.32 -3.20 -4.70
N ASN A 133 20.36 -3.89 -5.11
CA ASN A 133 21.40 -4.35 -4.18
C ASN A 133 22.52 -3.29 -4.06
N VAL A 134 23.13 -3.22 -2.90
CA VAL A 134 24.24 -2.28 -2.62
C VAL A 134 25.35 -2.38 -3.68
N ASP A 135 25.66 -3.58 -4.17
CA ASP A 135 26.68 -3.80 -5.21
C ASP A 135 26.38 -3.02 -6.49
N GLN A 136 25.10 -2.81 -6.82
CA GLN A 136 24.70 -2.08 -8.04
C GLN A 136 24.97 -0.58 -7.94
N LEU A 137 25.24 -0.06 -6.75
CA LEU A 137 25.53 1.36 -6.51
C LEU A 137 27.01 1.69 -6.49
N TYR A 138 27.88 0.73 -6.72
CA TYR A 138 29.34 0.92 -6.71
C TYR A 138 29.81 2.03 -7.65
N ASN A 139 29.13 2.18 -8.79
CA ASN A 139 29.44 3.19 -9.80
C ASN A 139 28.45 4.37 -9.81
N ASN A 140 27.61 4.46 -8.80
CA ASN A 140 26.63 5.55 -8.68
C ASN A 140 26.65 6.18 -7.29
N PRO A 141 27.73 6.94 -6.95
CA PRO A 141 27.85 7.57 -5.64
C PRO A 141 26.77 8.64 -5.38
N THR A 142 26.23 9.25 -6.42
CA THR A 142 25.17 10.26 -6.29
C THR A 142 23.90 9.63 -5.72
N LEU A 143 23.46 8.52 -6.28
CA LEU A 143 22.28 7.77 -5.79
C LEU A 143 22.54 7.21 -4.39
N LEU A 144 23.71 6.67 -4.14
CA LEU A 144 24.08 6.16 -2.82
C LEU A 144 24.02 7.26 -1.75
N ASN A 145 24.56 8.44 -2.04
CA ASN A 145 24.52 9.59 -1.12
C ASN A 145 23.08 10.06 -0.87
N GLU A 146 22.24 10.07 -1.90
CA GLU A 146 20.83 10.40 -1.76
C GLU A 146 20.11 9.44 -0.82
N ILE A 147 20.32 8.14 -1.01
CA ILE A 147 19.71 7.10 -0.16
C ILE A 147 20.20 7.22 1.28
N LEU A 148 21.51 7.39 1.49
CA LEU A 148 22.07 7.56 2.83
C LEU A 148 21.61 8.85 3.53
N GLY A 149 21.36 9.91 2.75
CA GLY A 149 20.92 11.20 3.29
C GLY A 149 19.42 11.29 3.58
N LYS A 150 18.58 10.66 2.76
CA LYS A 150 17.11 10.79 2.80
C LYS A 150 16.37 9.47 2.99
N GLY A 151 17.06 8.36 2.83
CA GLY A 151 16.46 7.04 2.99
C GLY A 151 16.14 6.70 4.44
N VAL A 152 15.20 5.78 4.62
CA VAL A 152 14.78 5.29 5.93
C VAL A 152 15.17 3.82 6.05
N LYS A 153 15.93 3.48 7.08
CA LYS A 153 16.27 2.09 7.36
C LYS A 153 15.02 1.37 7.88
N ILE A 154 14.60 0.33 7.18
CA ILE A 154 13.38 -0.44 7.50
C ILE A 154 13.64 -1.87 7.94
N TYR A 155 14.86 -2.38 7.77
CA TYR A 155 15.26 -3.73 8.18
C TYR A 155 16.75 -3.79 8.52
N GLY A 156 17.08 -4.59 9.52
CA GLY A 156 18.48 -4.83 9.93
C GLY A 156 19.01 -4.09 11.14
#